data_3ea87bc17999cc19a0654004af0fdac2
#
_entry.id   3ea87bc17999cc19a0654004af0fdac2
#
_cell.length_a   1.000
_cell.length_b   1.000
_cell.length_c   1.000
_cell.angle_alpha   90.00
_cell.angle_beta   90.00
_cell.angle_gamma   90.00
#
_symmetry.space_group_name_H-M   'P 1'
#
loop_
_entity.id
_entity.type
_entity.pdbx_description
1 polymer ?
#
loop_
_entity_poly.entity_id
_entity_poly.type
_entity_poly.pdbx_seq_one_letter_code
_entity_poly.pdbx_strand_id
1 'polypeptide(L)'
;MFTTAFVPFNQDKLQQFVENWPKSVVRAKGVLWFDDKREDVYVFEQAGVQITATEQGKWLAAFPKKQQKLYLAEYPDMAEKWDEKYGDREIKLVFIGQHMDRHAIVDALDECLSD
;
A
#
# COMPACT_ATOMS: atom_id res chain seq x y z
N MET A 1 2.33 12.06 8.56
CA MET A 1 1.23 11.11 8.82
C MET A 1 1.54 9.78 8.15
N PHE A 2 1.21 8.70 8.82
CA PHE A 2 1.52 7.34 8.36
C PHE A 2 0.26 6.49 8.48
N THR A 3 -0.08 5.74 7.45
CA THR A 3 -1.26 4.86 7.48
C THR A 3 -0.91 3.48 6.94
N THR A 4 -1.56 2.46 7.50
CA THR A 4 -1.34 1.06 7.14
C THR A 4 -2.67 0.32 7.02
N ALA A 5 -2.70 -0.68 6.15
CA ALA A 5 -3.83 -1.61 6.04
C ALA A 5 -3.33 -2.91 5.43
N PHE A 6 -4.01 -4.03 5.71
CA PHE A 6 -3.67 -5.31 5.10
C PHE A 6 -4.49 -5.58 3.85
N VAL A 7 -5.77 -5.19 3.82
CA VAL A 7 -6.62 -5.48 2.68
C VAL A 7 -6.23 -4.63 1.47
N PRO A 8 -6.46 -5.13 0.23
CA PRO A 8 -6.06 -4.40 -0.97
C PRO A 8 -6.97 -3.21 -1.26
N PHE A 9 -6.48 -2.30 -2.10
CA PHE A 9 -7.29 -1.24 -2.67
C PHE A 9 -8.11 -1.73 -3.86
N ASN A 10 -9.28 -1.14 -4.05
CA ASN A 10 -9.98 -1.18 -5.32
C ASN A 10 -9.36 -0.11 -6.22
N GLN A 11 -8.94 -0.50 -7.42
CA GLN A 11 -8.21 0.41 -8.30
C GLN A 11 -9.02 1.63 -8.71
N ASP A 12 -10.30 1.45 -9.04
CA ASP A 12 -11.18 2.55 -9.45
C ASP A 12 -11.42 3.54 -8.32
N LYS A 13 -11.62 3.02 -7.10
CA LYS A 13 -11.85 3.88 -5.93
C LYS A 13 -10.59 4.68 -5.58
N LEU A 14 -9.42 4.06 -5.67
CA LEU A 14 -8.17 4.78 -5.45
C LEU A 14 -7.96 5.84 -6.51
N GLN A 15 -8.30 5.56 -7.75
CA GLN A 15 -8.22 6.54 -8.85
C GLN A 15 -9.09 7.76 -8.55
N GLN A 16 -10.29 7.57 -8.03
CA GLN A 16 -11.16 8.68 -7.62
C GLN A 16 -10.55 9.49 -6.49
N PHE A 17 -9.92 8.84 -5.53
CA PHE A 17 -9.22 9.54 -4.45
C PHE A 17 -8.07 10.39 -5.01
N VAL A 18 -7.31 9.85 -5.95
CA VAL A 18 -6.19 10.56 -6.60
C VAL A 18 -6.70 11.77 -7.37
N GLU A 19 -7.83 11.65 -8.06
CA GLU A 19 -8.44 12.77 -8.80
C GLU A 19 -8.90 13.90 -7.88
N ASN A 20 -9.20 13.58 -6.62
CA ASN A 20 -9.63 14.55 -5.61
C ASN A 20 -8.57 14.69 -4.51
N TRP A 21 -7.31 14.71 -4.89
CA TRP A 21 -6.17 14.70 -3.98
C TRP A 21 -6.25 15.83 -2.96
N PRO A 22 -6.02 15.55 -1.66
CA PRO A 22 -6.04 16.58 -0.62
C PRO A 22 -4.96 17.63 -0.89
N LYS A 23 -5.37 18.89 -0.95
CA LYS A 23 -4.44 19.99 -1.25
C LYS A 23 -3.41 20.20 -0.14
N SER A 24 -3.72 19.77 1.08
CA SER A 24 -2.79 19.86 2.21
C SER A 24 -1.61 18.91 2.12
N VAL A 25 -1.70 17.88 1.27
CA VAL A 25 -0.63 16.89 1.11
C VAL A 25 0.26 17.29 -0.05
N VAL A 26 1.51 17.62 0.27
CA VAL A 26 2.50 18.05 -0.73
C VAL A 26 3.38 16.91 -1.20
N ARG A 27 3.46 15.84 -0.44
CA ARG A 27 4.25 14.67 -0.77
C ARG A 27 3.67 13.41 -0.14
N ALA A 28 3.67 12.32 -0.90
CA ALA A 28 3.25 11.02 -0.38
C ALA A 28 4.09 9.93 -1.01
N LYS A 29 4.33 8.86 -0.26
CA LYS A 29 5.14 7.74 -0.73
C LYS A 29 4.76 6.47 0.04
N GLY A 30 4.86 5.35 -0.62
CA GLY A 30 4.68 4.08 0.05
C GLY A 30 4.44 2.92 -0.90
N VAL A 31 3.98 1.82 -0.33
CA VAL A 31 3.64 0.61 -1.08
C VAL A 31 2.16 0.31 -0.92
N LEU A 32 1.60 -0.30 -1.95
CA LEU A 32 0.20 -0.71 -1.94
C LEU A 32 -0.02 -1.89 -2.88
N TRP A 33 -1.20 -2.44 -2.84
CA TRP A 33 -1.61 -3.50 -3.75
C TRP A 33 -3.10 -3.39 -4.07
N PHE A 34 -3.51 -4.06 -5.16
CA PHE A 34 -4.87 -3.99 -5.68
C PHE A 34 -5.54 -5.36 -5.66
N ASP A 35 -6.85 -5.36 -5.53
CA ASP A 35 -7.65 -6.58 -5.47
C ASP A 35 -7.60 -7.42 -6.76
N ASP A 36 -7.42 -6.76 -7.91
CA ASP A 36 -7.32 -7.42 -9.22
C ASP A 36 -5.90 -7.78 -9.62
N LYS A 37 -4.90 -7.40 -8.82
CA LYS A 37 -3.48 -7.66 -9.08
C LYS A 37 -2.77 -8.06 -7.79
N ARG A 38 -3.26 -9.09 -7.15
CA ARG A 38 -2.86 -9.48 -5.79
C ARG A 38 -1.40 -9.95 -5.68
N GLU A 39 -0.78 -10.31 -6.78
CA GLU A 39 0.61 -10.75 -6.77
C GLU A 39 1.62 -9.60 -6.82
N ASP A 40 1.21 -8.42 -7.26
CA ASP A 40 2.11 -7.33 -7.61
C ASP A 40 2.22 -6.29 -6.51
N VAL A 41 3.47 -5.87 -6.25
CA VAL A 41 3.78 -4.72 -5.37
C VAL A 41 3.76 -3.46 -6.22
N TYR A 42 3.03 -2.44 -5.76
CA TYR A 42 3.06 -1.12 -6.38
C TYR A 42 3.71 -0.12 -5.46
N VAL A 43 4.61 0.68 -5.99
CA VAL A 43 5.18 1.82 -5.29
C VAL A 43 4.41 3.07 -5.70
N PHE A 44 3.85 3.74 -4.71
CA PHE A 44 3.06 4.95 -4.88
C PHE A 44 3.92 6.16 -4.53
N GLU A 45 3.93 7.15 -5.41
CA GLU A 45 4.64 8.40 -5.18
C GLU A 45 3.80 9.58 -5.64
N GLN A 46 3.78 10.63 -4.81
CA GLN A 46 3.16 11.90 -5.19
C GLN A 46 4.13 13.02 -4.80
N ALA A 47 4.36 13.92 -5.74
CA ALA A 47 5.14 15.13 -5.55
C ALA A 47 4.45 16.25 -6.32
N GLY A 48 3.85 17.20 -5.57
CA GLY A 48 3.04 18.24 -6.19
C GLY A 48 1.86 17.67 -6.96
N VAL A 49 1.78 17.97 -8.26
CA VAL A 49 0.69 17.50 -9.12
C VAL A 49 0.98 16.15 -9.78
N GLN A 50 2.19 15.63 -9.61
CA GLN A 50 2.56 14.35 -10.21
C GLN A 50 2.27 13.21 -9.24
N ILE A 51 1.47 12.26 -9.69
CA ILE A 51 1.09 11.08 -8.91
C ILE A 51 1.31 9.85 -9.77
N THR A 52 2.10 8.90 -9.26
CA THR A 52 2.40 7.66 -9.97
C THR A 52 2.22 6.45 -9.05
N ALA A 53 1.80 5.34 -9.65
CA ALA A 53 1.79 4.02 -8.99
C ALA A 53 2.44 3.05 -9.97
N THR A 54 3.63 2.56 -9.62
CA THR A 54 4.46 1.77 -10.51
C THR A 54 4.66 0.37 -9.95
N GLU A 55 4.43 -0.65 -10.77
CA GLU A 55 4.69 -2.04 -10.39
C GLU A 55 6.19 -2.25 -10.21
N GLN A 56 6.58 -2.85 -9.07
CA GLN A 56 7.98 -3.02 -8.69
C GLN A 56 8.36 -4.48 -8.45
N GLY A 57 7.50 -5.41 -8.80
CA GLY A 57 7.76 -6.82 -8.60
C GLY A 57 6.61 -7.53 -7.92
N LYS A 58 6.91 -8.66 -7.28
CA LYS A 58 5.89 -9.49 -6.66
C LYS A 58 6.10 -9.60 -5.16
N TRP A 59 5.00 -9.73 -4.43
CA TRP A 59 5.05 -10.02 -3.00
C TRP A 59 5.65 -11.41 -2.77
N LEU A 60 6.34 -11.59 -1.65
CA LEU A 60 6.84 -12.91 -1.27
C LEU A 60 5.69 -13.91 -1.15
N ALA A 61 4.52 -13.47 -0.71
CA ALA A 61 3.33 -14.31 -0.61
C ALA A 61 2.87 -14.88 -1.95
N ALA A 62 3.30 -14.30 -3.07
CA ALA A 62 2.99 -14.80 -4.43
C ALA A 62 3.96 -15.87 -4.91
N PHE A 63 5.09 -16.08 -4.22
CA PHE A 63 6.07 -17.10 -4.59
C PHE A 63 5.65 -18.48 -4.08
N PRO A 64 6.21 -19.58 -4.65
CA PRO A 64 5.98 -20.92 -4.13
C PRO A 64 6.38 -21.05 -2.66
N LYS A 65 5.66 -21.88 -1.91
CA LYS A 65 5.90 -22.04 -0.47
C LYS A 65 7.33 -22.41 -0.11
N LYS A 66 7.99 -23.20 -0.94
CA LYS A 66 9.38 -23.57 -0.73
C LYS A 66 10.29 -22.35 -0.69
N GLN A 67 10.09 -21.43 -1.64
CA GLN A 67 10.86 -20.18 -1.70
C GLN A 67 10.51 -19.25 -0.52
N GLN A 68 9.24 -19.19 -0.14
CA GLN A 68 8.81 -18.44 1.04
C GLN A 68 9.54 -18.90 2.29
N LYS A 69 9.62 -20.22 2.50
CA LYS A 69 10.29 -20.80 3.67
C LYS A 69 11.77 -20.48 3.71
N LEU A 70 12.45 -20.57 2.56
CA LEU A 70 13.87 -20.25 2.46
C LEU A 70 14.13 -18.78 2.79
N TYR A 71 13.30 -17.88 2.24
CA TYR A 71 13.44 -16.45 2.48
C TYR A 71 13.18 -16.09 3.94
N LEU A 72 12.10 -16.63 4.52
CA LEU A 72 11.75 -16.35 5.92
C LEU A 72 12.77 -16.90 6.90
N ALA A 73 13.45 -17.98 6.55
CA ALA A 73 14.53 -18.52 7.37
C ALA A 73 15.74 -17.59 7.41
N GLU A 74 16.01 -16.87 6.31
CA GLU A 74 17.09 -15.87 6.25
C GLU A 74 16.73 -14.55 6.91
N TYR A 75 15.43 -14.21 6.94
CA TYR A 75 14.95 -12.93 7.45
C TYR A 75 13.91 -13.15 8.56
N PRO A 76 14.37 -13.49 9.79
CA PRO A 76 13.46 -13.78 10.90
C PRO A 76 12.50 -12.64 11.25
N ASP A 77 12.92 -11.40 11.06
CA ASP A 77 12.06 -10.23 11.33
C ASP A 77 10.82 -10.22 10.43
N MET A 78 10.98 -10.62 9.18
CA MET A 78 9.86 -10.75 8.26
C MET A 78 8.96 -11.91 8.66
N ALA A 79 9.52 -13.01 9.15
CA ALA A 79 8.76 -14.15 9.61
C ALA A 79 7.84 -13.77 10.79
N GLU A 80 8.32 -12.92 11.69
CA GLU A 80 7.53 -12.45 12.83
C GLU A 80 6.35 -11.59 12.41
N LYS A 81 6.49 -10.86 11.30
CA LYS A 81 5.45 -9.95 10.80
C LYS A 81 4.55 -10.60 9.76
N TRP A 82 4.78 -11.86 9.46
CA TRP A 82 4.03 -12.57 8.43
C TRP A 82 2.58 -12.76 8.86
N ASP A 83 1.65 -12.30 8.02
CA ASP A 83 0.22 -12.48 8.25
C ASP A 83 -0.23 -13.80 7.61
N GLU A 84 -1.05 -14.58 8.32
CA GLU A 84 -1.51 -15.88 7.84
C GLU A 84 -2.33 -15.78 6.55
N LYS A 85 -3.10 -14.70 6.39
CA LYS A 85 -3.96 -14.51 5.23
C LYS A 85 -3.25 -13.76 4.10
N TYR A 86 -2.52 -12.70 4.43
CA TYR A 86 -1.96 -11.79 3.43
C TYR A 86 -0.47 -11.97 3.20
N GLY A 87 0.24 -12.65 4.10
CA GLY A 87 1.68 -12.79 4.00
C GLY A 87 2.39 -11.46 4.24
N ASP A 88 3.19 -11.03 3.29
CA ASP A 88 3.86 -9.73 3.32
C ASP A 88 3.08 -8.63 2.60
N ARG A 89 1.93 -8.94 2.05
CA ARG A 89 1.09 -7.95 1.37
C ARG A 89 0.56 -6.93 2.36
N GLU A 90 0.76 -5.66 2.05
CA GLU A 90 0.26 -4.59 2.90
C GLU A 90 0.17 -3.27 2.14
N ILE A 91 -0.62 -2.36 2.66
CA ILE A 91 -0.61 -0.96 2.27
C ILE A 91 0.12 -0.20 3.37
N LYS A 92 1.10 0.60 2.98
CA LYS A 92 1.88 1.40 3.92
C LYS A 92 2.23 2.71 3.22
N LEU A 93 1.57 3.78 3.64
CA LEU A 93 1.69 5.09 3.00
C LEU A 93 2.10 6.15 4.01
N VAL A 94 3.00 7.03 3.59
CA VAL A 94 3.43 8.21 4.35
C VAL A 94 2.97 9.45 3.60
N PHE A 95 2.30 10.36 4.32
CA PHE A 95 1.82 11.64 3.79
C PHE A 95 2.51 12.78 4.52
N ILE A 96 3.02 13.74 3.75
CA ILE A 96 3.69 14.93 4.27
C ILE A 96 2.93 16.15 3.78
N GLY A 97 2.59 17.05 4.70
CA GLY A 97 1.87 18.27 4.39
C GLY A 97 1.69 19.12 5.62
N GLN A 98 0.93 20.21 5.47
CA GLN A 98 0.62 21.14 6.56
C GLN A 98 -0.89 21.23 6.74
N HIS A 99 -1.31 21.24 8.01
CA HIS A 99 -2.72 21.36 8.36
C HIS A 99 -3.59 20.27 7.73
N MET A 100 -3.03 19.04 7.64
CA MET A 100 -3.74 17.90 7.10
C MET A 100 -4.87 17.47 8.02
N ASP A 101 -6.04 17.21 7.44
CA ASP A 101 -7.13 16.55 8.16
C ASP A 101 -6.88 15.04 8.10
N ARG A 102 -6.21 14.52 9.12
CA ARG A 102 -5.81 13.11 9.18
C ARG A 102 -6.99 12.16 9.15
N HIS A 103 -8.05 12.50 9.89
CA HIS A 103 -9.25 11.67 9.92
C HIS A 103 -9.92 11.57 8.56
N ALA A 104 -10.06 12.70 7.87
CA ALA A 104 -10.67 12.72 6.54
C ALA A 104 -9.85 11.92 5.53
N ILE A 105 -8.51 12.03 5.60
CA ILE A 105 -7.63 11.29 4.70
C ILE A 105 -7.73 9.79 4.95
N VAL A 106 -7.67 9.37 6.21
CA VAL A 106 -7.79 7.94 6.57
C VAL A 106 -9.15 7.38 6.17
N ASP A 107 -10.23 8.12 6.45
CA ASP A 107 -11.58 7.68 6.10
C ASP A 107 -11.74 7.53 4.59
N ALA A 108 -11.19 8.48 3.81
CA ALA A 108 -11.26 8.41 2.35
C ALA A 108 -10.46 7.21 1.81
N LEU A 109 -9.30 6.93 2.38
CA LEU A 109 -8.50 5.77 1.99
C LEU A 109 -9.19 4.46 2.38
N ASP A 110 -9.81 4.40 3.55
CA ASP A 110 -10.54 3.21 3.98
C ASP A 110 -11.70 2.88 3.03
N GLU A 111 -12.35 3.90 2.50
CA GLU A 111 -13.41 3.71 1.49
C GLU A 111 -12.87 3.14 0.18
N CYS A 112 -11.58 3.26 -0.08
CA CYS A 112 -10.94 2.70 -1.26
C CYS A 112 -10.57 1.23 -1.09
N LEU A 113 -10.65 0.69 0.11
CA LEU A 113 -10.34 -0.72 0.36
C LEU A 113 -11.38 -1.63 -0.27
N SER A 114 -10.91 -2.76 -0.78
CA SER A 114 -11.74 -3.67 -1.57
C SER A 114 -12.50 -4.70 -0.74
N ASP A 115 -12.00 -5.04 0.43
CA ASP A 115 -12.61 -6.11 1.24
C ASP A 115 -13.31 -5.56 2.49
#